data_e41aac97633091becbecfb04f49fe9a4
#
_entry.id   e41aac97633091becbecfb04f49fe9a4
#
_cell.length_a   1.000
_cell.length_b   1.000
_cell.length_c   1.000
_cell.angle_alpha   90.00
_cell.angle_beta   90.00
_cell.angle_gamma   90.00
#
_symmetry.space_group_name_H-M   'P 1'
#
loop_
_entity.id
_entity.type
_entity.pdbx_description
1 polymer ?
#
loop_
_entity_poly.entity_id
_entity_poly.type
_entity_poly.pdbx_seq_one_letter_code
_entity_poly.pdbx_strand_id
1 'polypeptide(L)'
;MNNMDDEKIEDACGAADTDKMIWENEDDKQARPEDMIWGQDSSDSPEESTVEESTADKSTAENDSEPVFTPDTGSSNTTTSDQGSIQPYTDSVVDEGRKKKKMPKVCKIILIMLVAVIVCTYISISVWFMFHYNYKTYINGVDYSFYTLDEIDNVITEYIKDYSLTVKTREGREYTITPDSIALDIQPNITARQIIKKQNGFLWPYYMTMKKDYDLYYTAKYDDNKLKELLHSYAFTQDANMEKPTDAYVTIQNGKSTIISETKGNYIDFDKLCVIIDEALVKGEKLLELDQTDVYAKPEITSESQSIVDEQEKLAKILELTISYSIDQVSWELTSEDYGDWIIISKDGITFSHDKIKEYVENMAARYDTYGVPRNFRTHDDRVVTLDNTWYGWKIDVEGETEELTKLLEAGESAERVPLLDCYAAVYKDDGDDIGDTYIECDFGQQHIYVYVDGELVMDSDCVSGGISNNCKTPGGVYTILYAKTPAVLIGDDYETPVKYWMPFIGELGIGFHDATWRGSFGGDIYKNSGSHGCVNLPLSAAEKLFNIAYEGMPVVCYY
;
A
#
# COMPACT_ATOMS: atom_id res chain seq x y z
N MET A 1 -50.65 30.48 7.61
CA MET A 1 -52.04 30.14 7.75
C MET A 1 -52.38 29.25 6.60
N ASN A 2 -52.53 28.13 6.94
CA ASN A 2 -53.13 26.83 6.74
C ASN A 2 -52.25 25.86 5.95
N ASN A 3 -51.54 25.04 6.66
CA ASN A 3 -51.30 23.63 6.34
C ASN A 3 -52.70 22.96 6.41
N MET A 4 -53.17 22.47 5.31
CA MET A 4 -54.29 21.54 5.25
C MET A 4 -54.03 20.56 4.13
N ASP A 5 -53.70 19.36 4.56
CA ASP A 5 -54.17 18.10 4.05
C ASP A 5 -53.53 17.52 2.78
N ASP A 6 -52.26 17.12 2.87
CA ASP A 6 -51.71 16.09 1.97
C ASP A 6 -52.11 14.64 2.37
N GLU A 7 -52.79 14.47 3.51
CA GLU A 7 -53.22 13.15 4.04
C GLU A 7 -54.58 12.63 3.51
N LYS A 8 -55.25 13.35 2.62
CA LYS A 8 -56.61 12.98 2.14
C LYS A 8 -56.73 12.54 0.68
N ILE A 9 -55.62 12.45 -0.04
CA ILE A 9 -55.68 11.99 -1.43
C ILE A 9 -55.59 10.47 -1.54
N GLU A 10 -55.06 9.79 -0.51
CA GLU A 10 -54.87 8.32 -0.48
C GLU A 10 -56.17 7.53 -0.28
N ASP A 11 -57.23 8.15 0.29
CA ASP A 11 -58.45 7.42 0.63
C ASP A 11 -59.61 7.48 -0.42
N ALA A 12 -59.42 8.13 -1.58
CA ALA A 12 -60.50 8.40 -2.47
C ALA A 12 -60.51 7.62 -3.81
N CYS A 13 -59.39 7.09 -4.22
CA CYS A 13 -59.33 6.03 -5.26
C CYS A 13 -58.99 4.72 -4.53
N GLY A 14 -59.98 4.00 -4.04
CA GLY A 14 -59.84 2.85 -3.17
C GLY A 14 -58.44 2.20 -3.31
N ALA A 15 -57.66 2.31 -2.26
CA ALA A 15 -56.25 1.82 -2.28
C ALA A 15 -56.25 0.42 -2.86
N ALA A 16 -55.82 0.30 -4.09
CA ALA A 16 -55.59 -0.98 -4.69
C ALA A 16 -54.48 -1.61 -3.88
N ASP A 17 -54.80 -2.72 -3.24
CA ASP A 17 -53.85 -3.55 -2.47
C ASP A 17 -52.67 -3.82 -3.39
N THR A 18 -51.55 -3.17 -3.18
CA THR A 18 -50.32 -3.24 -4.00
C THR A 18 -49.77 -4.65 -4.11
N ASP A 19 -50.18 -5.54 -3.23
CA ASP A 19 -49.81 -6.96 -3.23
C ASP A 19 -50.55 -7.82 -4.29
N LYS A 20 -51.49 -7.27 -5.07
CA LYS A 20 -52.24 -8.05 -6.06
C LYS A 20 -52.00 -7.72 -7.52
N MET A 21 -51.12 -6.77 -7.84
CA MET A 21 -50.65 -6.61 -9.22
C MET A 21 -49.37 -7.40 -9.47
N ILE A 22 -49.39 -8.71 -9.15
CA ILE A 22 -48.34 -9.62 -9.57
C ILE A 22 -48.58 -9.97 -11.03
N TRP A 23 -47.77 -9.38 -11.89
CA TRP A 23 -47.67 -9.81 -13.27
C TRP A 23 -46.81 -11.06 -13.31
N GLU A 24 -47.40 -12.25 -13.39
CA GLU A 24 -46.68 -13.48 -13.69
C GLU A 24 -46.10 -13.40 -15.11
N ASN A 25 -44.83 -13.01 -15.22
CA ASN A 25 -43.99 -13.33 -16.36
C ASN A 25 -43.20 -14.60 -16.03
N GLU A 26 -43.74 -15.74 -16.44
CA GLU A 26 -42.97 -16.96 -16.63
C GLU A 26 -42.16 -16.83 -17.93
N ASP A 27 -41.09 -16.14 -17.99
CA ASP A 27 -39.97 -16.27 -18.93
C ASP A 27 -39.18 -14.96 -19.00
N ASP A 28 -38.46 -14.62 -17.92
CA ASP A 28 -37.24 -13.85 -18.07
C ASP A 28 -36.37 -14.04 -16.82
N LYS A 29 -35.50 -15.02 -16.91
CA LYS A 29 -34.32 -15.11 -16.09
C LYS A 29 -33.20 -14.42 -16.84
N GLN A 30 -32.64 -13.38 -16.21
CA GLN A 30 -31.34 -12.81 -16.44
C GLN A 30 -31.20 -11.74 -17.54
N ALA A 31 -31.21 -10.49 -17.16
CA ALA A 31 -30.21 -9.52 -17.62
C ALA A 31 -29.81 -8.64 -16.45
N ARG A 32 -28.54 -8.66 -16.11
CA ARG A 32 -27.92 -7.73 -15.16
C ARG A 32 -27.66 -6.40 -15.87
N PRO A 33 -27.56 -5.26 -15.14
CA PRO A 33 -27.36 -3.93 -15.73
C PRO A 33 -25.99 -3.70 -16.41
N GLU A 34 -25.18 -4.71 -16.59
CA GLU A 34 -23.80 -4.59 -17.07
C GLU A 34 -23.65 -4.60 -18.60
N ASP A 35 -24.73 -4.70 -19.38
CA ASP A 35 -24.67 -4.87 -20.83
C ASP A 35 -25.19 -3.68 -21.69
N MET A 36 -25.36 -2.49 -21.10
CA MET A 36 -25.73 -1.31 -21.92
C MET A 36 -24.52 -0.42 -22.21
N ILE A 37 -23.65 -0.90 -23.10
CA ILE A 37 -22.67 -0.03 -23.79
C ILE A 37 -23.29 0.37 -25.14
N TRP A 38 -23.51 1.64 -25.32
CA TRP A 38 -23.92 2.23 -26.59
C TRP A 38 -22.88 2.01 -27.67
N GLY A 39 -23.24 1.33 -28.74
CA GLY A 39 -22.41 1.06 -29.89
C GLY A 39 -22.07 2.32 -30.66
N GLN A 40 -20.80 2.50 -30.97
CA GLN A 40 -20.37 3.28 -32.13
C GLN A 40 -20.08 2.32 -33.28
N ASP A 41 -20.81 2.49 -34.35
CA ASP A 41 -20.53 1.92 -35.66
C ASP A 41 -19.29 2.53 -36.26
N SER A 42 -18.29 1.70 -36.62
CA SER A 42 -17.47 1.99 -37.79
C SER A 42 -16.91 0.69 -38.34
N SER A 43 -17.35 0.39 -39.53
CA SER A 43 -16.82 -0.59 -40.49
C SER A 43 -15.32 -0.42 -40.72
N ASP A 44 -14.57 -1.52 -40.68
CA ASP A 44 -13.83 -2.10 -41.80
C ASP A 44 -12.93 -3.25 -41.35
N SER A 45 -13.10 -4.38 -41.96
CA SER A 45 -12.22 -5.56 -41.95
C SER A 45 -11.61 -5.70 -43.34
N PRO A 46 -10.75 -6.70 -43.58
CA PRO A 46 -9.51 -7.16 -42.92
C PRO A 46 -8.35 -7.25 -43.95
N GLU A 47 -7.11 -7.41 -43.49
CA GLU A 47 -6.10 -8.14 -44.29
C GLU A 47 -5.05 -8.84 -43.39
N GLU A 48 -4.89 -10.08 -43.77
CA GLU A 48 -3.98 -11.14 -43.37
C GLU A 48 -2.57 -10.91 -43.95
N SER A 49 -1.47 -11.18 -43.18
CA SER A 49 -0.29 -11.88 -43.71
C SER A 49 0.78 -12.06 -42.61
N THR A 50 0.97 -13.28 -42.17
CA THR A 50 2.12 -14.20 -42.37
C THR A 50 3.51 -13.74 -41.91
N VAL A 51 3.99 -14.45 -40.88
CA VAL A 51 5.25 -15.19 -40.73
C VAL A 51 6.54 -14.57 -41.29
N GLU A 52 7.57 -14.40 -40.44
CA GLU A 52 8.85 -15.08 -40.61
C GLU A 52 9.80 -14.93 -39.40
N GLU A 53 10.43 -16.04 -39.13
CA GLU A 53 11.47 -16.41 -38.20
C GLU A 53 12.86 -16.02 -38.79
N SER A 54 13.84 -15.59 -37.94
CA SER A 54 15.28 -15.89 -38.11
C SER A 54 16.09 -15.33 -36.95
N THR A 55 16.60 -16.16 -36.07
CA THR A 55 17.97 -16.76 -35.96
C THR A 55 19.16 -15.82 -35.86
N ALA A 56 19.89 -16.01 -34.73
CA ALA A 56 21.35 -16.02 -34.52
C ALA A 56 22.12 -14.68 -34.65
N ASP A 57 23.08 -14.37 -33.84
CA ASP A 57 24.33 -15.06 -33.49
C ASP A 57 25.11 -14.30 -32.39
N LYS A 58 25.75 -15.06 -31.49
CA LYS A 58 27.06 -14.99 -30.83
C LYS A 58 27.80 -13.66 -30.58
N SER A 59 28.30 -13.47 -29.37
CA SER A 59 29.71 -13.74 -28.96
C SER A 59 30.03 -13.21 -27.56
N THR A 60 30.54 -14.07 -26.68
CA THR A 60 31.86 -14.10 -26.00
C THR A 60 32.19 -12.87 -25.13
N ALA A 61 32.69 -12.92 -23.92
CA ALA A 61 33.61 -13.84 -23.23
C ALA A 61 33.70 -13.52 -21.73
N GLU A 62 34.01 -14.56 -20.95
CA GLU A 62 35.05 -14.69 -19.91
C GLU A 62 34.95 -13.80 -18.68
N ASN A 63 34.96 -14.32 -17.56
CA ASN A 63 35.74 -15.14 -16.60
C ASN A 63 35.61 -14.46 -15.23
N ASP A 64 35.41 -15.05 -14.16
CA ASP A 64 36.22 -15.89 -13.30
C ASP A 64 35.41 -16.43 -12.11
N SER A 65 35.59 -17.69 -11.89
CA SER A 65 35.05 -18.49 -10.82
C SER A 65 36.11 -18.83 -9.81
N GLU A 66 35.89 -18.59 -8.53
CA GLU A 66 36.61 -19.24 -7.44
C GLU A 66 35.81 -20.39 -6.83
N PRO A 67 36.45 -21.51 -6.48
CA PRO A 67 35.77 -22.67 -5.95
C PRO A 67 35.82 -22.74 -4.43
N VAL A 68 34.67 -23.07 -3.86
CA VAL A 68 34.48 -23.48 -2.47
C VAL A 68 34.96 -24.88 -2.25
N PHE A 69 35.81 -25.07 -1.25
CA PHE A 69 36.31 -26.34 -0.74
C PHE A 69 35.48 -26.83 0.42
N THR A 70 34.92 -28.04 0.34
CA THR A 70 34.45 -28.80 1.50
C THR A 70 35.14 -30.16 1.55
N PRO A 71 35.54 -30.64 2.73
CA PRO A 71 36.24 -31.91 2.88
C PRO A 71 35.26 -33.06 3.06
N ASP A 72 35.55 -34.18 2.45
CA ASP A 72 34.89 -35.44 2.74
C ASP A 72 35.86 -36.46 3.32
N THR A 73 35.40 -37.09 4.37
CA THR A 73 36.06 -38.15 5.13
C THR A 73 35.56 -39.49 4.69
N GLY A 74 36.47 -40.47 4.63
CA GLY A 74 36.03 -41.85 4.89
C GLY A 74 36.53 -42.95 3.97
N SER A 75 37.55 -43.56 4.43
CA SER A 75 37.71 -45.00 4.73
C SER A 75 37.50 -46.07 3.66
N SER A 76 38.56 -46.78 3.53
CA SER A 76 38.70 -48.28 3.59
C SER A 76 38.54 -49.13 2.33
N ASN A 77 39.63 -49.83 2.14
CA ASN A 77 39.77 -51.26 1.93
C ASN A 77 39.65 -51.91 0.54
N THR A 78 40.77 -52.50 0.25
CA THR A 78 41.07 -53.94 -0.03
C THR A 78 41.17 -54.37 -1.48
N THR A 79 42.41 -54.85 -1.69
CA THR A 79 42.84 -56.12 -2.24
C THR A 79 42.83 -56.37 -3.76
N THR A 80 43.98 -56.75 -4.13
CA THR A 80 44.50 -57.95 -4.79
C THR A 80 45.04 -57.80 -6.21
N SER A 81 46.33 -58.10 -6.24
CA SER A 81 47.04 -59.03 -7.17
C SER A 81 46.96 -58.77 -8.67
N ASP A 82 48.04 -58.58 -9.35
CA ASP A 82 48.77 -59.73 -9.90
C ASP A 82 50.05 -59.35 -10.61
N GLN A 83 50.97 -60.22 -10.49
CA GLN A 83 52.24 -60.49 -11.04
C GLN A 83 52.58 -59.98 -12.45
N GLY A 84 53.81 -59.54 -12.57
CA GLY A 84 54.48 -59.42 -13.85
C GLY A 84 56.00 -59.23 -13.66
N SER A 85 56.68 -60.31 -13.44
CA SER A 85 58.12 -60.44 -13.42
C SER A 85 58.79 -60.08 -14.74
N ILE A 86 59.90 -59.32 -14.71
CA ILE A 86 61.05 -59.54 -15.58
C ILE A 86 62.32 -59.04 -14.88
N GLN A 87 63.21 -59.97 -14.66
CA GLN A 87 64.60 -59.77 -14.23
C GLN A 87 65.51 -59.50 -15.40
N PRO A 88 66.78 -59.44 -15.17
CA PRO A 88 67.59 -58.22 -14.93
C PRO A 88 68.63 -58.07 -16.11
N TYR A 89 69.15 -56.91 -16.25
CA TYR A 89 70.36 -56.74 -17.02
C TYR A 89 71.48 -56.23 -16.12
N THR A 90 72.44 -57.09 -15.88
CA THR A 90 73.70 -56.78 -15.26
C THR A 90 74.58 -56.07 -16.27
N ASP A 91 75.00 -54.88 -15.89
CA ASP A 91 76.25 -54.39 -16.46
C ASP A 91 77.17 -53.85 -15.37
N SER A 92 78.27 -54.50 -15.32
CA SER A 92 79.39 -54.26 -14.41
C SER A 92 80.13 -52.97 -14.82
N VAL A 93 80.06 -51.98 -13.92
CA VAL A 93 80.96 -50.84 -14.02
C VAL A 93 81.85 -50.81 -12.74
N VAL A 94 83.06 -50.94 -13.07
CA VAL A 94 84.25 -50.89 -12.27
C VAL A 94 84.21 -49.90 -11.10
N ASP A 95 84.49 -50.43 -9.92
CA ASP A 95 84.78 -49.71 -8.67
C ASP A 95 86.16 -48.99 -8.81
N GLU A 96 86.11 -47.70 -9.15
CA GLU A 96 87.24 -46.81 -8.90
C GLU A 96 87.09 -46.23 -7.47
N GLY A 97 87.82 -46.87 -6.57
CA GLY A 97 87.99 -46.47 -5.23
C GLY A 97 88.36 -45.01 -5.04
N ARG A 98 87.36 -44.17 -4.78
CA ARG A 98 87.55 -42.81 -4.34
C ARG A 98 88.05 -42.86 -2.90
N LYS A 99 89.39 -42.87 -2.74
CA LYS A 99 90.00 -42.69 -1.43
C LYS A 99 89.47 -41.46 -0.72
N LYS A 100 88.63 -41.63 0.28
CA LYS A 100 88.25 -40.57 1.21
C LYS A 100 89.55 -39.97 1.80
N LYS A 101 89.94 -38.77 1.34
CA LYS A 101 90.98 -38.00 1.94
C LYS A 101 90.59 -37.76 3.36
N LYS A 102 91.27 -38.40 4.31
CA LYS A 102 91.14 -38.12 5.73
C LYS A 102 91.53 -36.67 5.94
N MET A 103 90.57 -35.84 6.39
CA MET A 103 90.84 -34.44 6.74
C MET A 103 92.04 -34.40 7.74
N PRO A 104 92.97 -33.49 7.50
CA PRO A 104 94.16 -33.34 8.41
C PRO A 104 93.63 -33.04 9.81
N LYS A 105 94.33 -33.55 10.83
CA LYS A 105 93.94 -33.40 12.26
C LYS A 105 93.70 -31.95 12.64
N VAL A 106 94.43 -30.98 12.07
CA VAL A 106 94.24 -29.54 12.27
C VAL A 106 92.86 -29.05 11.77
N CYS A 107 92.40 -29.46 10.58
CA CYS A 107 91.05 -29.09 10.04
C CYS A 107 89.93 -29.67 10.90
N LYS A 108 90.08 -30.85 11.50
CA LYS A 108 89.12 -31.42 12.45
C LYS A 108 89.02 -30.61 13.72
N ILE A 109 90.14 -30.16 14.23
CA ILE A 109 90.25 -29.34 15.46
C ILE A 109 89.58 -27.97 15.18
N ILE A 110 89.89 -27.34 14.04
CA ILE A 110 89.24 -26.07 13.63
C ILE A 110 87.74 -26.25 13.47
N LEU A 111 87.23 -27.34 12.82
CA LEU A 111 85.85 -27.63 12.71
C LEU A 111 85.13 -27.84 14.06
N ILE A 112 85.82 -28.58 14.99
CA ILE A 112 85.26 -28.78 16.33
C ILE A 112 85.24 -27.47 17.12
N MET A 113 86.25 -26.63 16.99
CA MET A 113 86.23 -25.29 17.59
C MET A 113 85.15 -24.42 17.02
N LEU A 114 84.93 -24.44 15.72
CA LEU A 114 83.86 -23.67 15.05
C LEU A 114 82.47 -24.16 15.45
N VAL A 115 82.24 -25.47 15.53
CA VAL A 115 81.03 -26.05 16.10
C VAL A 115 80.81 -25.68 17.53
N ALA A 116 81.89 -25.73 18.39
CA ALA A 116 81.79 -25.32 19.76
C ALA A 116 81.42 -23.84 19.89
N VAL A 117 82.00 -22.95 19.10
CA VAL A 117 81.61 -21.52 19.06
C VAL A 117 80.14 -21.36 18.67
N ILE A 118 79.65 -22.06 17.63
CA ILE A 118 78.27 -22.01 17.23
C ILE A 118 77.34 -22.50 18.34
N VAL A 119 77.67 -23.60 19.00
CA VAL A 119 76.91 -24.15 20.11
C VAL A 119 76.88 -23.18 21.31
N CYS A 120 78.04 -22.64 21.66
CA CYS A 120 78.18 -21.66 22.77
C CYS A 120 77.31 -20.40 22.42
N THR A 121 77.38 -19.91 21.17
CA THR A 121 76.59 -18.73 20.75
C THR A 121 75.09 -19.05 20.79
N TYR A 122 74.74 -20.24 20.34
CA TYR A 122 73.31 -20.67 20.37
C TYR A 122 72.82 -20.75 21.84
N ILE A 123 73.56 -21.36 22.71
CA ILE A 123 73.24 -21.46 24.17
C ILE A 123 73.12 -20.06 24.77
N SER A 124 74.09 -19.18 24.50
CA SER A 124 74.12 -17.82 25.03
C SER A 124 72.86 -17.03 24.58
N ILE A 125 72.51 -17.10 23.35
CA ILE A 125 71.24 -16.47 22.80
C ILE A 125 70.05 -17.14 23.45
N SER A 126 70.02 -18.46 23.60
CA SER A 126 68.93 -19.19 24.22
C SER A 126 68.70 -18.78 25.66
N VAL A 127 69.77 -18.63 26.42
CA VAL A 127 69.75 -18.14 27.81
C VAL A 127 69.28 -16.68 27.87
N TRP A 128 69.73 -15.85 26.93
CA TRP A 128 69.30 -14.45 26.86
C TRP A 128 67.76 -14.36 26.65
N PHE A 129 67.15 -15.20 25.73
CA PHE A 129 65.69 -15.28 25.51
C PHE A 129 64.95 -15.95 26.69
N MET A 130 65.58 -16.46 27.70
CA MET A 130 64.92 -16.86 28.97
C MET A 130 64.52 -15.65 29.82
N PHE A 131 65.19 -14.50 29.61
CA PHE A 131 64.96 -13.27 30.36
C PHE A 131 64.36 -12.12 29.50
N HIS A 132 64.33 -12.30 28.18
CA HIS A 132 63.80 -11.32 27.25
C HIS A 132 62.70 -11.93 26.43
N TYR A 133 61.74 -11.10 26.02
CA TYR A 133 60.64 -11.53 25.13
C TYR A 133 61.18 -11.81 23.72
N ASN A 134 60.55 -12.79 23.06
CA ASN A 134 60.93 -13.15 21.70
C ASN A 134 60.62 -12.05 20.70
N TYR A 135 61.27 -12.10 19.54
CA TYR A 135 60.99 -11.22 18.41
C TYR A 135 59.53 -11.40 17.95
N LYS A 136 58.88 -10.30 17.61
CA LYS A 136 57.44 -10.24 17.23
C LYS A 136 56.51 -10.65 18.39
N THR A 137 56.86 -10.33 19.62
CA THR A 137 55.94 -10.43 20.76
C THR A 137 55.18 -9.11 20.88
N TYR A 138 53.87 -9.18 20.69
CA TYR A 138 52.96 -8.05 20.84
C TYR A 138 52.09 -8.25 22.07
N ILE A 139 51.75 -7.15 22.72
CA ILE A 139 50.72 -7.09 23.78
C ILE A 139 49.75 -5.99 23.38
N ASN A 140 48.47 -6.33 23.16
CA ASN A 140 47.46 -5.42 22.66
C ASN A 140 47.90 -4.67 21.40
N GLY A 141 48.57 -5.38 20.45
CA GLY A 141 49.05 -4.83 19.21
C GLY A 141 50.34 -4.00 19.27
N VAL A 142 50.84 -3.69 20.46
CA VAL A 142 52.11 -2.96 20.66
C VAL A 142 53.28 -3.93 20.68
N ASP A 143 54.38 -3.62 20.00
CA ASP A 143 55.57 -4.46 19.89
C ASP A 143 56.45 -4.32 21.13
N TYR A 144 56.61 -5.41 21.88
CA TYR A 144 57.47 -5.55 23.04
C TYR A 144 58.60 -6.57 22.81
N SER A 145 59.02 -6.75 21.55
CA SER A 145 60.14 -7.59 21.18
C SER A 145 61.40 -7.19 21.96
N PHE A 146 62.09 -8.18 22.56
CA PHE A 146 63.36 -8.01 23.29
C PHE A 146 63.29 -7.27 24.63
N TYR A 147 62.09 -6.86 25.07
CA TYR A 147 61.91 -6.26 26.40
C TYR A 147 62.18 -7.29 27.49
N THR A 148 62.68 -6.81 28.65
CA THR A 148 62.89 -7.62 29.86
C THR A 148 61.58 -7.78 30.64
N LEU A 149 61.60 -8.73 31.60
CA LEU A 149 60.50 -8.92 32.52
C LEU A 149 60.11 -7.64 33.26
N ASP A 150 61.18 -6.97 33.82
CA ASP A 150 61.03 -5.78 34.68
C ASP A 150 60.47 -4.59 33.87
N GLU A 151 60.88 -4.45 32.61
CA GLU A 151 60.38 -3.40 31.74
C GLU A 151 58.85 -3.58 31.43
N ILE A 152 58.40 -4.81 31.20
CA ILE A 152 56.98 -5.09 30.99
C ILE A 152 56.18 -4.98 32.29
N ASP A 153 56.70 -5.47 33.43
CA ASP A 153 56.06 -5.31 34.76
C ASP A 153 55.86 -3.81 35.08
N ASN A 154 56.87 -2.95 34.76
CA ASN A 154 56.73 -1.50 34.92
C ASN A 154 55.65 -0.92 34.01
N VAL A 155 55.59 -1.30 32.71
CA VAL A 155 54.54 -0.85 31.78
C VAL A 155 53.14 -1.24 32.28
N ILE A 156 52.99 -2.48 32.75
CA ILE A 156 51.71 -2.95 33.31
C ILE A 156 51.33 -2.18 34.57
N THR A 157 52.30 -1.96 35.46
CA THR A 157 52.06 -1.24 36.72
C THR A 157 51.70 0.23 36.50
N GLU A 158 52.39 0.91 35.58
CA GLU A 158 52.11 2.30 35.22
C GLU A 158 50.75 2.45 34.56
N TYR A 159 50.39 1.51 33.68
CA TYR A 159 49.08 1.47 33.05
C TYR A 159 47.93 1.36 34.07
N ILE A 160 48.10 0.51 35.11
CA ILE A 160 47.09 0.30 36.15
C ILE A 160 46.97 1.52 37.06
N LYS A 161 48.10 2.15 37.42
CA LYS A 161 48.12 3.26 38.35
C LYS A 161 47.38 4.50 37.88
N ASP A 162 47.45 4.79 36.57
CA ASP A 162 46.82 5.97 35.94
C ASP A 162 45.55 5.60 35.18
N TYR A 163 44.92 4.46 35.51
CA TYR A 163 43.72 4.03 34.85
C TYR A 163 42.52 4.89 35.24
N SER A 164 41.76 5.30 34.26
CA SER A 164 40.39 5.83 34.37
C SER A 164 39.63 5.54 33.09
N LEU A 165 38.33 5.30 33.18
CA LEU A 165 37.45 5.11 32.04
C LEU A 165 36.72 6.42 31.74
N THR A 166 36.95 6.99 30.59
CA THR A 166 36.18 8.13 30.08
C THR A 166 35.02 7.61 29.24
N VAL A 167 33.81 7.94 29.65
CA VAL A 167 32.57 7.61 28.94
C VAL A 167 32.14 8.84 28.14
N LYS A 168 32.07 8.73 26.81
CA LYS A 168 31.68 9.81 25.91
C LYS A 168 30.32 9.54 25.35
N THR A 169 29.39 10.47 25.57
CA THR A 169 28.01 10.39 25.07
C THR A 169 27.90 10.78 23.59
N ARG A 170 26.75 10.50 22.97
CA ARG A 170 26.41 10.89 21.58
C ARG A 170 26.56 12.38 21.34
N GLU A 171 26.24 13.20 22.35
CA GLU A 171 26.38 14.66 22.27
C GLU A 171 27.81 15.15 22.45
N GLY A 172 28.79 14.22 22.63
CA GLY A 172 30.21 14.53 22.83
C GLY A 172 30.55 14.96 24.25
N ARG A 173 29.65 14.80 25.23
CA ARG A 173 29.97 15.07 26.65
C ARG A 173 30.76 13.90 27.21
N GLU A 174 31.77 14.23 28.06
CA GLU A 174 32.66 13.25 28.65
C GLU A 174 32.42 13.16 30.15
N TYR A 175 32.37 11.93 30.65
CA TYR A 175 32.25 11.59 32.08
C TYR A 175 33.33 10.59 32.44
N THR A 176 34.03 10.84 33.55
CA THR A 176 35.17 10.01 33.94
C THR A 176 34.82 9.16 35.14
N ILE A 177 35.02 7.86 35.02
CA ILE A 177 34.92 6.89 36.11
C ILE A 177 36.35 6.64 36.60
N THR A 178 36.65 7.05 37.84
CA THR A 178 37.92 6.84 38.46
C THR A 178 37.91 5.61 39.37
N PRO A 179 39.05 4.94 39.61
CA PRO A 179 39.14 3.80 40.53
C PRO A 179 38.52 4.07 41.90
N ASP A 180 38.78 5.24 42.45
CA ASP A 180 38.30 5.61 43.80
C ASP A 180 36.76 5.75 43.84
N SER A 181 36.13 6.20 42.73
CA SER A 181 34.70 6.44 42.68
C SER A 181 33.85 5.15 42.78
N ILE A 182 34.43 4.01 42.39
CA ILE A 182 33.73 2.71 42.35
C ILE A 182 34.46 1.64 43.19
N ALA A 183 35.48 2.02 43.98
CA ALA A 183 36.34 1.11 44.70
C ALA A 183 36.95 0.02 43.79
N LEU A 184 37.47 0.45 42.62
CA LEU A 184 38.02 -0.45 41.61
C LEU A 184 39.38 -1.02 42.03
N ASP A 185 39.48 -2.36 42.06
CA ASP A 185 40.72 -3.13 42.19
C ASP A 185 41.01 -3.82 40.84
N ILE A 186 42.08 -3.41 40.19
CA ILE A 186 42.45 -3.86 38.84
C ILE A 186 43.59 -4.88 38.95
N GLN A 187 43.31 -6.09 38.47
CA GLN A 187 44.32 -7.15 38.38
C GLN A 187 44.46 -7.60 36.91
N PRO A 188 45.70 -7.63 36.36
CA PRO A 188 45.86 -8.10 35.00
C PRO A 188 45.55 -9.60 34.89
N ASN A 189 44.89 -10.02 33.80
CA ASN A 189 44.58 -11.42 33.49
C ASN A 189 45.85 -12.27 33.31
N ILE A 190 46.92 -11.66 32.86
CA ILE A 190 48.21 -12.30 32.63
C ILE A 190 49.33 -11.36 33.09
N THR A 191 50.24 -11.88 33.90
CA THR A 191 51.41 -11.12 34.31
C THR A 191 52.53 -11.26 33.27
N ALA A 192 53.47 -10.31 33.26
CA ALA A 192 54.67 -10.36 32.42
C ALA A 192 55.41 -11.70 32.61
N ARG A 193 55.50 -12.17 33.87
CA ARG A 193 56.09 -13.48 34.20
C ARG A 193 55.35 -14.67 33.59
N GLN A 194 54.05 -14.61 33.47
CA GLN A 194 53.26 -15.69 32.82
C GLN A 194 53.46 -15.69 31.32
N ILE A 195 53.59 -14.53 30.68
CA ILE A 195 53.88 -14.42 29.26
C ILE A 195 55.25 -15.01 28.94
N ILE A 196 56.29 -14.62 29.69
CA ILE A 196 57.65 -15.11 29.44
C ILE A 196 57.77 -16.63 29.70
N LYS A 197 57.02 -17.18 30.69
CA LYS A 197 56.98 -18.63 30.95
C LYS A 197 56.35 -19.44 29.81
N LYS A 198 55.54 -18.84 28.97
CA LYS A 198 54.96 -19.49 27.76
C LYS A 198 56.00 -19.58 26.64
N GLN A 199 57.17 -18.93 26.75
CA GLN A 199 58.23 -18.97 25.76
C GLN A 199 59.28 -20.01 26.18
N ASN A 200 59.85 -20.68 25.18
CA ASN A 200 61.00 -21.54 25.37
C ASN A 200 62.20 -20.87 24.71
N GLY A 201 63.12 -20.36 25.49
CA GLY A 201 64.33 -19.67 25.03
C GLY A 201 65.17 -20.50 24.04
N PHE A 202 65.11 -21.83 24.12
CA PHE A 202 65.83 -22.70 23.17
C PHE A 202 65.12 -22.78 21.78
N LEU A 203 63.88 -22.36 21.66
CA LEU A 203 63.14 -22.34 20.40
C LEU A 203 63.15 -20.95 19.75
N TRP A 204 64.06 -20.06 20.17
CA TRP A 204 64.09 -18.70 19.62
C TRP A 204 64.16 -18.60 18.10
N PRO A 205 64.86 -19.47 17.32
CA PRO A 205 64.87 -19.40 15.85
C PRO A 205 63.49 -19.67 15.25
N TYR A 206 62.72 -20.57 15.88
CA TYR A 206 61.35 -20.86 15.48
C TYR A 206 60.42 -19.66 15.79
N TYR A 207 60.56 -19.05 16.94
CA TYR A 207 59.77 -17.90 17.33
C TYR A 207 60.06 -16.64 16.49
N MET A 208 61.25 -16.51 15.90
CA MET A 208 61.56 -15.40 15.00
C MET A 208 60.67 -15.39 13.73
N THR A 209 60.08 -16.52 13.36
CA THR A 209 59.19 -16.66 12.18
C THR A 209 57.73 -16.43 12.52
N MET A 210 57.34 -16.35 13.81
CA MET A 210 55.97 -16.27 14.27
C MET A 210 55.67 -14.94 14.96
N LYS A 211 54.56 -14.30 14.61
CA LYS A 211 53.95 -13.23 15.38
C LYS A 211 53.18 -13.85 16.54
N LYS A 212 53.42 -13.37 17.76
CA LYS A 212 52.61 -13.68 18.93
C LYS A 212 52.02 -12.40 19.47
N ASP A 213 50.70 -12.36 19.53
CA ASP A 213 49.95 -11.26 20.12
C ASP A 213 49.26 -11.78 21.39
N TYR A 214 49.43 -11.07 22.48
CA TYR A 214 48.81 -11.41 23.75
C TYR A 214 47.80 -10.32 24.08
N ASP A 215 46.58 -10.72 24.27
CA ASP A 215 45.53 -9.82 24.74
C ASP A 215 45.68 -9.64 26.25
N LEU A 216 46.15 -8.49 26.66
CA LEU A 216 46.17 -8.08 28.04
C LEU A 216 44.83 -7.41 28.36
N TYR A 217 44.05 -8.07 29.20
CA TYR A 217 42.88 -7.49 29.81
C TYR A 217 42.99 -7.59 31.33
N TYR A 218 42.25 -6.75 32.01
CA TYR A 218 42.31 -6.66 33.45
C TYR A 218 41.05 -7.32 34.02
N THR A 219 41.22 -8.06 35.13
CA THR A 219 40.09 -8.47 35.95
C THR A 219 39.79 -7.32 36.88
N ALA A 220 38.75 -6.61 36.60
CA ALA A 220 38.25 -5.53 37.43
C ALA A 220 37.34 -6.11 38.51
N LYS A 221 37.64 -5.77 39.77
CA LYS A 221 36.73 -5.98 40.90
C LYS A 221 36.33 -4.62 41.41
N TYR A 222 35.06 -4.31 41.41
CA TYR A 222 34.58 -3.03 41.88
C TYR A 222 33.25 -3.23 42.64
N ASP A 223 32.78 -2.18 43.29
CA ASP A 223 31.50 -2.17 43.98
C ASP A 223 30.38 -1.78 43.02
N ASP A 224 29.55 -2.76 42.60
CA ASP A 224 28.42 -2.59 41.71
C ASP A 224 27.44 -1.49 42.14
N ASN A 225 27.22 -1.37 43.47
CA ASN A 225 26.30 -0.35 43.99
C ASN A 225 26.86 1.05 43.79
N LYS A 226 28.18 1.21 44.07
CA LYS A 226 28.85 2.50 43.84
C LYS A 226 28.87 2.88 42.36
N LEU A 227 29.07 1.90 41.45
CA LEU A 227 29.01 2.16 40.02
C LEU A 227 27.62 2.64 39.63
N LYS A 228 26.57 1.94 40.04
CA LYS A 228 25.16 2.32 39.72
C LYS A 228 24.82 3.68 40.32
N GLU A 229 25.20 3.96 41.56
CA GLU A 229 24.99 5.27 42.19
C GLU A 229 25.69 6.38 41.39
N LEU A 230 26.96 6.14 41.01
CA LEU A 230 27.71 7.09 40.20
C LEU A 230 27.06 7.33 38.85
N LEU A 231 26.68 6.27 38.14
CA LEU A 231 26.01 6.37 36.86
C LEU A 231 24.68 7.12 36.96
N HIS A 232 23.88 6.82 37.97
CA HIS A 232 22.63 7.57 38.23
C HIS A 232 22.86 9.05 38.59
N SER A 233 24.05 9.43 39.05
CA SER A 233 24.39 10.83 39.33
C SER A 233 24.68 11.64 38.06
N TYR A 234 24.99 10.97 36.96
CA TYR A 234 25.31 11.63 35.70
C TYR A 234 24.05 12.19 35.00
N ALA A 235 24.20 13.38 34.44
CA ALA A 235 23.06 14.07 33.79
C ALA A 235 22.47 13.28 32.60
N PHE A 236 23.29 12.52 31.89
CA PHE A 236 22.86 11.78 30.69
C PHE A 236 22.05 10.52 31.00
N THR A 237 22.01 10.08 32.26
CA THR A 237 21.19 8.93 32.70
C THR A 237 19.90 9.36 33.41
N GLN A 238 19.65 10.65 33.51
CA GLN A 238 18.45 11.18 34.15
C GLN A 238 17.30 11.24 33.13
N ASP A 239 16.15 10.67 33.45
CA ASP A 239 14.96 10.65 32.54
C ASP A 239 14.59 12.03 32.01
N ALA A 240 14.74 13.07 32.83
CA ALA A 240 14.43 14.44 32.44
C ALA A 240 15.33 15.01 31.32
N ASN A 241 16.47 14.39 31.09
CA ASN A 241 17.47 14.81 30.09
C ASN A 241 17.54 13.84 28.90
N MET A 242 16.73 12.78 28.92
CA MET A 242 16.71 11.77 27.86
C MET A 242 15.53 11.98 26.94
N GLU A 243 15.81 12.00 25.64
CA GLU A 243 14.82 12.05 24.58
C GLU A 243 14.76 10.68 23.89
N LYS A 244 13.54 10.14 23.79
CA LYS A 244 13.33 8.89 23.05
C LYS A 244 13.50 9.13 21.55
N PRO A 245 13.97 8.13 20.79
CA PRO A 245 13.94 8.22 19.34
C PRO A 245 12.49 8.30 18.85
N THR A 246 12.29 8.95 17.73
CA THR A 246 11.02 8.94 17.00
C THR A 246 11.24 8.28 15.66
N ASP A 247 10.25 7.51 15.21
CA ASP A 247 10.27 6.90 13.90
C ASP A 247 10.08 7.93 12.78
N ALA A 248 10.60 7.61 11.60
CA ALA A 248 10.26 8.32 10.39
C ALA A 248 8.78 8.08 10.05
N TYR A 249 8.13 9.08 9.47
CA TYR A 249 6.74 8.96 9.04
C TYR A 249 6.49 9.77 7.76
N VAL A 250 5.43 9.39 7.03
CA VAL A 250 4.99 10.10 5.83
C VAL A 250 3.95 11.14 6.19
N THR A 251 3.97 12.27 5.52
CA THR A 251 2.98 13.35 5.68
C THR A 251 2.76 14.10 4.38
N ILE A 252 1.71 14.90 4.32
CA ILE A 252 1.44 15.80 3.20
C ILE A 252 1.98 17.19 3.55
N GLN A 253 2.88 17.71 2.74
CA GLN A 253 3.38 19.08 2.85
C GLN A 253 3.30 19.78 1.49
N ASN A 254 2.60 20.91 1.44
CA ASN A 254 2.39 21.68 0.22
C ASN A 254 1.80 20.84 -0.94
N GLY A 255 0.83 19.97 -0.64
CA GLY A 255 0.19 19.09 -1.60
C GLY A 255 1.05 17.94 -2.12
N LYS A 256 2.18 17.64 -1.46
CA LYS A 256 3.09 16.55 -1.84
C LYS A 256 3.35 15.60 -0.68
N SER A 257 3.53 14.34 -0.99
CA SER A 257 3.99 13.35 -0.02
C SER A 257 5.43 13.64 0.38
N THR A 258 5.71 13.67 1.67
CA THR A 258 7.04 14.00 2.22
C THR A 258 7.34 13.09 3.39
N ILE A 259 8.56 12.52 3.40
CA ILE A 259 9.06 11.77 4.56
C ILE A 259 9.62 12.76 5.58
N ILE A 260 9.14 12.68 6.80
CA ILE A 260 9.77 13.30 7.95
C ILE A 260 10.72 12.28 8.55
N SER A 261 12.01 12.62 8.57
CA SER A 261 13.05 11.72 9.07
C SER A 261 12.89 11.45 10.56
N GLU A 262 13.36 10.28 10.93
CA GLU A 262 13.47 9.85 12.31
C GLU A 262 14.40 10.74 13.15
N THR A 263 14.20 10.74 14.45
CA THR A 263 15.16 11.32 15.39
C THR A 263 15.85 10.20 16.18
N LYS A 264 17.17 10.29 16.31
CA LYS A 264 17.94 9.28 17.06
C LYS A 264 17.71 9.37 18.57
N GLY A 265 17.32 10.53 19.07
CA GLY A 265 17.22 10.76 20.49
C GLY A 265 18.53 10.48 21.25
N ASN A 266 18.48 10.44 22.57
CA ASN A 266 19.59 10.09 23.43
C ASN A 266 19.17 9.19 24.60
N TYR A 267 18.04 8.49 24.45
CA TYR A 267 17.52 7.59 25.47
C TYR A 267 18.43 6.37 25.61
N ILE A 268 18.95 6.16 26.84
CA ILE A 268 19.89 5.09 27.19
C ILE A 268 19.16 4.00 27.97
N ASP A 269 19.40 2.74 27.58
CA ASP A 269 19.08 1.58 28.38
C ASP A 269 20.11 1.44 29.49
N PHE A 270 19.67 1.72 30.72
CA PHE A 270 20.57 1.74 31.89
C PHE A 270 21.18 0.38 32.19
N ASP A 271 20.45 -0.71 32.00
CA ASP A 271 20.96 -2.05 32.23
C ASP A 271 22.04 -2.42 31.20
N LYS A 272 21.83 -2.09 29.94
CA LYS A 272 22.84 -2.22 28.88
C LYS A 272 24.07 -1.34 29.17
N LEU A 273 23.86 -0.12 29.63
CA LEU A 273 24.95 0.77 29.99
C LEU A 273 25.85 0.14 31.06
N CYS A 274 25.26 -0.45 32.11
CA CYS A 274 26.02 -1.15 33.15
C CYS A 274 26.84 -2.30 32.57
N VAL A 275 26.26 -3.11 31.67
CA VAL A 275 26.96 -4.23 31.03
C VAL A 275 28.14 -3.75 30.17
N ILE A 276 27.92 -2.73 29.36
CA ILE A 276 28.96 -2.19 28.45
C ILE A 276 30.09 -1.56 29.24
N ILE A 277 29.80 -0.87 30.35
CA ILE A 277 30.81 -0.30 31.24
C ILE A 277 31.57 -1.42 31.94
N ASP A 278 30.92 -2.49 32.43
CA ASP A 278 31.60 -3.65 32.99
C ASP A 278 32.59 -4.25 32.01
N GLU A 279 32.17 -4.48 30.78
CA GLU A 279 33.06 -4.98 29.72
C GLU A 279 34.26 -4.05 29.46
N ALA A 280 34.02 -2.74 29.39
CA ALA A 280 35.08 -1.77 29.18
C ALA A 280 36.10 -1.75 30.35
N LEU A 281 35.61 -1.84 31.61
CA LEU A 281 36.45 -1.93 32.80
C LEU A 281 37.27 -3.24 32.79
N VAL A 282 36.65 -4.37 32.44
CA VAL A 282 37.34 -5.67 32.36
C VAL A 282 38.39 -5.70 31.25
N LYS A 283 38.12 -5.06 30.11
CA LYS A 283 39.09 -4.94 29.00
C LYS A 283 40.18 -3.89 29.25
N GLY A 284 40.04 -3.06 30.28
CA GLY A 284 40.96 -1.97 30.59
C GLY A 284 40.92 -0.83 29.56
N GLU A 285 39.76 -0.61 28.94
CA GLU A 285 39.56 0.48 28.01
C GLU A 285 39.64 1.83 28.73
N LYS A 286 40.25 2.84 28.11
CA LYS A 286 40.37 4.20 28.68
C LYS A 286 39.32 5.16 28.12
N LEU A 287 38.71 4.82 27.00
CA LEU A 287 37.66 5.60 26.35
C LEU A 287 36.55 4.65 25.89
N LEU A 288 35.35 4.95 26.29
CA LEU A 288 34.13 4.26 25.85
C LEU A 288 33.25 5.29 25.15
N GLU A 289 33.15 5.19 23.81
CA GLU A 289 32.26 6.01 23.01
C GLU A 289 30.90 5.32 22.94
N LEU A 290 29.91 5.82 23.68
CA LEU A 290 28.58 5.20 23.76
C LEU A 290 27.85 5.15 22.39
N ASP A 291 28.15 6.08 21.50
CA ASP A 291 27.52 6.10 20.15
C ASP A 291 28.00 4.96 19.24
N GLN A 292 29.11 4.31 19.59
CA GLN A 292 29.64 3.12 18.93
C GLN A 292 29.08 1.81 19.50
N THR A 293 28.20 1.90 20.48
CA THR A 293 27.64 0.76 21.21
C THR A 293 26.12 0.64 20.93
N ASP A 294 25.51 -0.41 21.47
CA ASP A 294 24.06 -0.63 21.36
C ASP A 294 23.29 -0.16 22.61
N VAL A 295 23.79 0.84 23.31
CA VAL A 295 23.22 1.33 24.56
C VAL A 295 22.03 2.29 24.32
N TYR A 296 22.05 3.03 23.22
CA TYR A 296 20.99 3.95 22.88
C TYR A 296 19.81 3.22 22.25
N ALA A 297 18.60 3.60 22.66
CA ALA A 297 17.41 3.22 21.91
C ALA A 297 17.51 3.73 20.46
N LYS A 298 17.01 2.94 19.54
CA LYS A 298 17.01 3.25 18.11
C LYS A 298 15.58 3.41 17.62
N PRO A 299 15.32 4.26 16.62
CA PRO A 299 14.04 4.26 15.95
C PRO A 299 13.80 2.89 15.30
N GLU A 300 12.54 2.44 15.29
CA GLU A 300 12.15 1.18 14.64
C GLU A 300 12.08 1.36 13.13
N ILE A 301 11.64 2.53 12.68
CA ILE A 301 11.48 2.91 11.28
C ILE A 301 12.36 4.12 10.98
N THR A 302 13.19 4.00 9.96
CA THR A 302 14.04 5.09 9.46
C THR A 302 13.57 5.58 8.10
N SER A 303 13.99 6.77 7.71
CA SER A 303 13.70 7.35 6.39
C SER A 303 14.24 6.53 5.21
N GLU A 304 15.18 5.60 5.47
CA GLU A 304 15.71 4.66 4.47
C GLU A 304 14.98 3.30 4.48
N SER A 305 14.06 3.09 5.42
CA SER A 305 13.27 1.86 5.50
C SER A 305 12.37 1.71 4.28
N GLN A 306 12.37 0.53 3.65
CA GLN A 306 11.58 0.28 2.44
C GLN A 306 10.09 0.55 2.67
N SER A 307 9.57 0.23 3.85
CA SER A 307 8.16 0.47 4.21
C SER A 307 7.74 1.93 4.10
N ILE A 308 8.60 2.86 4.55
CA ILE A 308 8.31 4.30 4.47
C ILE A 308 8.41 4.83 3.05
N VAL A 309 9.37 4.31 2.27
CA VAL A 309 9.50 4.66 0.84
C VAL A 309 8.26 4.19 0.07
N ASP A 310 7.83 2.96 0.30
CA ASP A 310 6.63 2.40 -0.34
C ASP A 310 5.37 3.19 0.06
N GLU A 311 5.26 3.58 1.32
CA GLU A 311 4.15 4.41 1.82
C GLU A 311 4.15 5.81 1.19
N GLN A 312 5.34 6.43 1.07
CA GLN A 312 5.48 7.72 0.38
C GLN A 312 5.08 7.62 -1.10
N GLU A 313 5.53 6.57 -1.81
CA GLU A 313 5.16 6.35 -3.20
C GLU A 313 3.65 6.11 -3.36
N LYS A 314 3.04 5.35 -2.45
CA LYS A 314 1.60 5.14 -2.42
C LYS A 314 0.86 6.47 -2.22
N LEU A 315 1.28 7.27 -1.23
CA LEU A 315 0.68 8.58 -0.98
C LEU A 315 0.86 9.54 -2.17
N ALA A 316 2.03 9.49 -2.83
CA ALA A 316 2.28 10.31 -4.01
C ALA A 316 1.31 9.95 -5.16
N LYS A 317 1.08 8.67 -5.41
CA LYS A 317 0.10 8.22 -6.40
C LYS A 317 -1.32 8.64 -6.03
N ILE A 318 -1.69 8.49 -4.77
CA ILE A 318 -3.00 8.94 -4.28
C ILE A 318 -3.20 10.44 -4.54
N LEU A 319 -2.19 11.27 -4.31
CA LEU A 319 -2.29 12.72 -4.53
C LEU A 319 -2.35 13.13 -6.01
N GLU A 320 -2.05 12.23 -6.94
CA GLU A 320 -2.14 12.43 -8.39
C GLU A 320 -3.46 11.90 -9.00
N LEU A 321 -4.33 11.28 -8.19
CA LEU A 321 -5.58 10.73 -8.68
C LEU A 321 -6.53 11.82 -9.16
N THR A 322 -7.24 11.52 -10.23
CA THR A 322 -8.36 12.31 -10.72
C THR A 322 -9.54 11.39 -10.99
N ILE A 323 -10.68 11.70 -10.41
CA ILE A 323 -11.95 11.04 -10.73
C ILE A 323 -12.76 12.03 -11.55
N SER A 324 -12.94 11.72 -12.84
CA SER A 324 -13.73 12.53 -13.76
C SER A 324 -15.17 12.02 -13.75
N TYR A 325 -16.06 12.82 -13.24
CA TYR A 325 -17.49 12.54 -13.23
C TYR A 325 -18.18 13.17 -14.43
N SER A 326 -19.21 12.47 -14.93
CA SER A 326 -20.10 13.04 -15.93
C SER A 326 -21.54 12.56 -15.73
N ILE A 327 -22.51 13.44 -15.97
CA ILE A 327 -23.92 13.12 -16.12
C ILE A 327 -24.33 13.77 -17.44
N ASP A 328 -24.55 12.96 -18.47
CA ASP A 328 -24.88 13.40 -19.85
C ASP A 328 -23.90 14.50 -20.33
N GLN A 329 -24.35 15.75 -20.49
CA GLN A 329 -23.54 16.84 -21.03
C GLN A 329 -22.72 17.61 -19.97
N VAL A 330 -22.91 17.33 -18.68
CA VAL A 330 -22.24 18.00 -17.58
C VAL A 330 -21.14 17.10 -17.02
N SER A 331 -19.94 17.68 -16.81
CA SER A 331 -18.81 16.98 -16.24
C SER A 331 -18.06 17.83 -15.21
N TRP A 332 -17.39 17.16 -14.28
CA TRP A 332 -16.52 17.79 -13.28
C TRP A 332 -15.44 16.82 -12.84
N GLU A 333 -14.41 17.33 -12.20
CA GLU A 333 -13.29 16.53 -11.72
C GLU A 333 -13.20 16.63 -10.19
N LEU A 334 -12.86 15.53 -9.56
CA LEU A 334 -12.45 15.42 -8.17
C LEU A 334 -10.95 15.17 -8.14
N THR A 335 -10.20 16.07 -7.52
CA THR A 335 -8.73 16.05 -7.46
C THR A 335 -8.24 16.10 -6.03
N SER A 336 -6.92 15.97 -5.83
CA SER A 336 -6.33 16.09 -4.49
C SER A 336 -6.51 17.47 -3.83
N GLU A 337 -6.90 18.50 -4.57
CA GLU A 337 -7.30 19.79 -3.98
C GLU A 337 -8.59 19.64 -3.18
N ASP A 338 -9.48 18.72 -3.60
CA ASP A 338 -10.76 18.44 -2.94
C ASP A 338 -10.63 17.40 -1.82
N TYR A 339 -9.96 16.26 -2.10
CA TYR A 339 -9.90 15.11 -1.18
C TYR A 339 -8.61 15.04 -0.33
N GLY A 340 -7.64 15.94 -0.53
CA GLY A 340 -6.35 15.86 0.16
C GLY A 340 -6.46 15.89 1.69
N ASP A 341 -7.44 16.58 2.23
CA ASP A 341 -7.72 16.64 3.67
C ASP A 341 -8.63 15.49 4.18
N TRP A 342 -9.06 14.59 3.28
CA TRP A 342 -9.78 13.36 3.65
C TRP A 342 -8.82 12.23 3.97
N ILE A 343 -7.54 12.35 3.57
CA ILE A 343 -6.51 11.34 3.74
C ILE A 343 -6.13 11.23 5.22
N ILE A 344 -6.17 10.02 5.75
CA ILE A 344 -5.77 9.65 7.11
C ILE A 344 -4.53 8.78 7.01
N ILE A 345 -3.40 9.29 7.49
CA ILE A 345 -2.14 8.55 7.57
C ILE A 345 -1.98 8.03 8.99
N SER A 346 -1.88 6.73 9.16
CA SER A 346 -1.76 6.06 10.45
C SER A 346 -0.72 4.95 10.40
N LYS A 347 -0.44 4.29 11.53
CA LYS A 347 0.46 3.13 11.59
C LYS A 347 -0.05 1.93 10.79
N ASP A 348 -1.35 1.86 10.57
CA ASP A 348 -2.00 0.77 9.81
C ASP A 348 -2.04 1.06 8.30
N GLY A 349 -1.51 2.22 7.90
CA GLY A 349 -1.42 2.69 6.51
C GLY A 349 -2.27 3.91 6.20
N ILE A 350 -2.50 4.13 4.91
CA ILE A 350 -3.24 5.28 4.37
C ILE A 350 -4.68 4.84 4.12
N THR A 351 -5.63 5.57 4.70
CA THR A 351 -7.08 5.41 4.56
C THR A 351 -7.74 6.76 4.30
N PHE A 352 -9.05 6.77 4.09
CA PHE A 352 -9.82 7.99 3.87
C PHE A 352 -10.92 8.17 4.93
N SER A 353 -11.28 9.41 5.19
CA SER A 353 -12.40 9.75 6.05
C SER A 353 -13.73 9.49 5.32
N HIS A 354 -14.41 8.42 5.69
CA HIS A 354 -15.72 8.08 5.13
C HIS A 354 -16.74 9.21 5.29
N ASP A 355 -16.74 9.91 6.43
CA ASP A 355 -17.67 11.02 6.67
C ASP A 355 -17.47 12.16 5.67
N LYS A 356 -16.20 12.49 5.32
CA LYS A 356 -15.90 13.53 4.34
C LYS A 356 -16.24 13.11 2.91
N ILE A 357 -16.02 11.84 2.56
CA ILE A 357 -16.44 11.29 1.28
C ILE A 357 -17.96 11.38 1.16
N LYS A 358 -18.69 10.96 2.21
CA LYS A 358 -20.15 11.06 2.24
C LYS A 358 -20.65 12.50 2.13
N GLU A 359 -20.05 13.43 2.86
CA GLU A 359 -20.36 14.86 2.76
C GLU A 359 -20.16 15.38 1.32
N TYR A 360 -19.09 14.97 0.66
CA TYR A 360 -18.86 15.33 -0.75
C TYR A 360 -19.96 14.78 -1.66
N VAL A 361 -20.31 13.50 -1.51
CA VAL A 361 -21.36 12.87 -2.33
C VAL A 361 -22.74 13.49 -2.03
N GLU A 362 -23.06 13.81 -0.78
CA GLU A 362 -24.28 14.55 -0.42
C GLU A 362 -24.32 15.94 -1.08
N ASN A 363 -23.19 16.65 -1.11
CA ASN A 363 -23.08 17.94 -1.80
C ASN A 363 -23.19 17.79 -3.32
N MET A 364 -22.67 16.70 -3.88
CA MET A 364 -22.80 16.35 -5.30
C MET A 364 -24.27 16.08 -5.63
N ALA A 365 -24.97 15.27 -4.83
CA ALA A 365 -26.42 15.03 -4.97
C ALA A 365 -27.22 16.33 -4.86
N ALA A 366 -26.96 17.16 -3.84
CA ALA A 366 -27.64 18.45 -3.66
C ALA A 366 -27.44 19.39 -4.85
N ARG A 367 -26.36 19.26 -5.61
CA ARG A 367 -26.05 20.10 -6.77
C ARG A 367 -26.65 19.55 -8.07
N TYR A 368 -26.66 18.24 -8.24
CA TYR A 368 -26.96 17.60 -9.54
C TYR A 368 -28.26 16.82 -9.56
N ASP A 369 -28.89 16.54 -8.42
CA ASP A 369 -30.18 15.88 -8.39
C ASP A 369 -31.28 16.80 -8.94
N THR A 370 -32.08 16.25 -9.83
CA THR A 370 -33.27 16.91 -10.37
C THR A 370 -34.55 16.16 -10.02
N TYR A 371 -34.45 14.95 -9.47
CA TYR A 371 -35.59 14.15 -9.02
C TYR A 371 -36.39 14.87 -7.93
N GLY A 372 -37.71 15.00 -8.15
CA GLY A 372 -38.59 15.69 -7.20
C GLY A 372 -38.48 17.22 -7.20
N VAL A 373 -37.57 17.80 -7.99
CA VAL A 373 -37.40 19.26 -8.06
C VAL A 373 -38.47 19.88 -8.93
N PRO A 374 -39.22 20.93 -8.50
CA PRO A 374 -40.18 21.64 -9.29
C PRO A 374 -39.56 22.25 -10.57
N ARG A 375 -40.27 22.12 -11.71
CA ARG A 375 -39.83 22.60 -13.02
C ARG A 375 -40.78 23.60 -13.64
N ASN A 376 -40.24 24.57 -14.35
CA ASN A 376 -41.01 25.44 -15.22
C ASN A 376 -40.93 24.90 -16.63
N PHE A 377 -42.06 24.36 -17.12
CA PHE A 377 -42.18 23.77 -18.43
C PHE A 377 -42.89 24.73 -19.39
N ARG A 378 -42.33 24.91 -20.59
CA ARG A 378 -42.98 25.68 -21.68
C ARG A 378 -43.84 24.73 -22.50
N THR A 379 -45.12 24.96 -22.48
CA THR A 379 -46.13 24.14 -23.16
C THR A 379 -46.15 24.38 -24.68
N HIS A 380 -46.83 23.49 -25.42
CA HIS A 380 -47.05 23.58 -26.87
C HIS A 380 -47.64 24.92 -27.34
N ASP A 381 -48.40 25.61 -26.49
CA ASP A 381 -49.02 26.90 -26.78
C ASP A 381 -48.29 28.09 -26.09
N ASP A 382 -47.00 27.92 -25.79
CA ASP A 382 -46.10 28.93 -25.22
C ASP A 382 -46.47 29.42 -23.82
N ARG A 383 -47.36 28.76 -23.09
CA ARG A 383 -47.55 28.99 -21.65
C ARG A 383 -46.38 28.43 -20.85
N VAL A 384 -46.13 28.97 -19.69
CA VAL A 384 -45.20 28.38 -18.72
C VAL A 384 -46.03 27.82 -17.58
N VAL A 385 -45.91 26.53 -17.33
CA VAL A 385 -46.53 25.83 -16.19
C VAL A 385 -45.47 25.37 -15.22
N THR A 386 -45.75 25.46 -13.91
CA THR A 386 -44.88 24.90 -12.90
C THR A 386 -45.35 23.47 -12.59
N LEU A 387 -44.41 22.53 -12.71
CA LEU A 387 -44.62 21.12 -12.40
C LEU A 387 -43.91 20.83 -11.06
N ASP A 388 -44.67 20.67 -10.01
CA ASP A 388 -44.21 20.52 -8.62
C ASP A 388 -44.38 19.09 -8.06
N ASN A 389 -45.13 18.24 -8.77
CA ASN A 389 -45.23 16.82 -8.45
C ASN A 389 -44.47 16.02 -9.54
N THR A 390 -43.20 15.73 -9.25
CA THR A 390 -42.31 15.12 -10.26
C THR A 390 -41.65 13.86 -9.71
N TRP A 391 -42.03 12.72 -10.28
CA TRP A 391 -41.38 11.43 -10.03
C TRP A 391 -40.42 11.11 -11.17
N TYR A 392 -39.62 12.09 -11.50
CA TYR A 392 -38.74 12.09 -12.64
C TYR A 392 -37.52 12.94 -12.34
N GLY A 393 -36.38 12.58 -12.91
CA GLY A 393 -35.14 13.33 -12.75
C GLY A 393 -33.97 12.43 -12.43
N TRP A 394 -32.82 13.03 -12.39
CA TRP A 394 -31.59 12.40 -11.92
C TRP A 394 -31.58 12.36 -10.40
N LYS A 395 -31.17 11.24 -9.82
CA LYS A 395 -31.00 11.09 -8.38
C LYS A 395 -29.80 10.20 -8.12
N ILE A 396 -28.81 10.74 -7.43
CA ILE A 396 -27.60 10.03 -7.05
C ILE A 396 -27.89 9.07 -5.89
N ASP A 397 -27.44 7.83 -6.01
CA ASP A 397 -27.37 6.88 -4.90
C ASP A 397 -26.21 7.28 -3.97
N VAL A 398 -26.52 8.09 -2.96
CA VAL A 398 -25.52 8.65 -2.05
C VAL A 398 -24.75 7.56 -1.29
N GLU A 399 -25.43 6.50 -0.85
CA GLU A 399 -24.80 5.43 -0.08
C GLU A 399 -23.88 4.59 -1.00
N GLY A 400 -24.41 4.14 -2.12
CA GLY A 400 -23.64 3.34 -3.09
C GLY A 400 -22.45 4.09 -3.67
N GLU A 401 -22.64 5.37 -4.01
CA GLU A 401 -21.56 6.20 -4.54
C GLU A 401 -20.47 6.49 -3.50
N THR A 402 -20.85 6.71 -2.23
CA THR A 402 -19.90 6.88 -1.13
C THR A 402 -19.01 5.64 -0.97
N GLU A 403 -19.60 4.45 -1.01
CA GLU A 403 -18.84 3.19 -0.92
C GLU A 403 -17.90 3.00 -2.12
N GLU A 404 -18.40 3.29 -3.32
CA GLU A 404 -17.64 3.10 -4.55
C GLU A 404 -16.48 4.10 -4.67
N LEU A 405 -16.72 5.37 -4.37
CA LEU A 405 -15.68 6.40 -4.34
C LEU A 405 -14.61 6.07 -3.29
N THR A 406 -15.02 5.57 -2.12
CA THR A 406 -14.08 5.11 -1.09
C THR A 406 -13.15 4.01 -1.64
N LYS A 407 -13.71 3.01 -2.32
CA LYS A 407 -12.93 1.91 -2.93
C LYS A 407 -11.94 2.41 -3.98
N LEU A 408 -12.36 3.33 -4.83
CA LEU A 408 -11.48 3.91 -5.88
C LEU A 408 -10.31 4.68 -5.27
N LEU A 409 -10.57 5.53 -4.29
CA LEU A 409 -9.54 6.30 -3.61
C LEU A 409 -8.55 5.39 -2.85
N GLU A 410 -9.05 4.35 -2.17
CA GLU A 410 -8.21 3.37 -1.47
C GLU A 410 -7.40 2.48 -2.42
N ALA A 411 -7.95 2.15 -3.59
CA ALA A 411 -7.24 1.42 -4.64
C ALA A 411 -6.13 2.26 -5.30
N GLY A 412 -6.24 3.58 -5.22
CA GLY A 412 -5.29 4.49 -5.86
C GLY A 412 -5.47 4.54 -7.38
N GLU A 413 -6.70 4.49 -7.87
CA GLU A 413 -7.03 4.42 -9.29
C GLU A 413 -7.81 5.66 -9.74
N SER A 414 -7.34 6.31 -10.81
CA SER A 414 -8.11 7.35 -11.50
C SER A 414 -9.20 6.70 -12.33
N ALA A 415 -10.36 7.34 -12.43
CA ALA A 415 -11.50 6.81 -13.15
C ALA A 415 -12.27 7.93 -13.90
N GLU A 416 -12.84 7.56 -15.04
CA GLU A 416 -13.89 8.34 -15.70
C GLU A 416 -15.20 7.60 -15.48
N ARG A 417 -16.22 8.25 -14.91
CA ARG A 417 -17.44 7.56 -14.53
C ARG A 417 -18.67 8.46 -14.42
N VAL A 418 -19.81 7.82 -14.50
CA VAL A 418 -21.07 8.37 -14.04
C VAL A 418 -21.25 7.99 -12.57
N PRO A 419 -21.71 8.88 -11.67
CA PRO A 419 -22.03 8.49 -10.30
C PRO A 419 -23.12 7.40 -10.29
N LEU A 420 -23.16 6.58 -9.25
CA LEU A 420 -24.26 5.63 -9.08
C LEU A 420 -25.57 6.38 -8.91
N LEU A 421 -26.61 5.92 -9.58
CA LEU A 421 -27.88 6.63 -9.68
C LEU A 421 -29.04 5.74 -9.24
N ASP A 422 -29.92 6.28 -8.40
CA ASP A 422 -31.22 5.70 -8.06
C ASP A 422 -32.25 5.94 -9.17
N CYS A 423 -32.19 7.13 -9.81
CA CYS A 423 -33.10 7.52 -10.86
C CYS A 423 -32.38 8.23 -12.01
N TYR A 424 -32.93 8.07 -13.20
CA TYR A 424 -32.38 8.61 -14.44
C TYR A 424 -33.40 9.53 -15.12
N ALA A 425 -32.90 10.51 -15.87
CA ALA A 425 -33.70 11.33 -16.77
C ALA A 425 -33.21 11.20 -18.22
N ALA A 426 -33.93 11.77 -19.17
CA ALA A 426 -33.60 11.64 -20.58
C ALA A 426 -32.33 12.40 -20.99
N VAL A 427 -32.09 13.57 -20.39
CA VAL A 427 -30.93 14.43 -20.63
C VAL A 427 -30.50 15.12 -19.34
N TYR A 428 -29.31 15.72 -19.35
CA TYR A 428 -28.86 16.68 -18.34
C TYR A 428 -28.13 17.82 -19.02
N LYS A 429 -28.75 19.01 -19.07
CA LYS A 429 -28.16 20.20 -19.68
C LYS A 429 -27.70 21.22 -18.63
N ASP A 430 -26.77 22.10 -18.96
CA ASP A 430 -26.22 23.12 -18.07
C ASP A 430 -27.28 24.08 -17.46
N ASP A 431 -28.43 24.24 -18.13
CA ASP A 431 -29.53 25.07 -17.65
C ASP A 431 -30.51 24.31 -16.72
N GLY A 432 -30.21 23.04 -16.43
CA GLY A 432 -31.04 22.17 -15.60
C GLY A 432 -32.19 21.50 -16.31
N ASP A 433 -32.26 21.58 -17.64
CA ASP A 433 -33.22 20.81 -18.44
C ASP A 433 -32.85 19.32 -18.39
N ASP A 434 -33.76 18.51 -17.87
CA ASP A 434 -33.64 17.06 -17.80
C ASP A 434 -34.71 16.32 -18.62
N ILE A 435 -35.62 17.06 -19.28
CA ILE A 435 -36.68 16.53 -20.16
C ILE A 435 -36.17 16.42 -21.60
N GLY A 436 -35.47 17.46 -22.09
CA GLY A 436 -34.94 17.53 -23.45
C GLY A 436 -36.01 17.81 -24.51
N ASP A 437 -35.68 17.42 -25.72
CA ASP A 437 -36.47 17.77 -26.92
C ASP A 437 -37.34 16.59 -27.43
N THR A 438 -37.32 15.42 -26.73
CA THR A 438 -38.13 14.25 -27.06
C THR A 438 -38.98 13.85 -25.86
N TYR A 439 -40.28 14.12 -25.92
CA TYR A 439 -41.19 13.89 -24.79
C TYR A 439 -42.64 13.77 -25.23
N ILE A 440 -43.52 13.29 -24.34
CA ILE A 440 -44.96 13.29 -24.46
C ILE A 440 -45.52 14.40 -23.57
N GLU A 441 -46.18 15.38 -24.15
CA GLU A 441 -46.89 16.45 -23.47
C GLU A 441 -48.37 16.13 -23.35
N CYS A 442 -48.92 16.20 -22.15
CA CYS A 442 -50.33 15.91 -21.85
C CYS A 442 -50.98 17.15 -21.26
N ASP A 443 -51.69 17.91 -22.09
CA ASP A 443 -52.60 18.98 -21.63
C ASP A 443 -53.95 18.39 -21.26
N PHE A 444 -54.10 18.02 -20.00
CA PHE A 444 -55.37 17.48 -19.50
C PHE A 444 -56.46 18.54 -19.34
N GLY A 445 -56.08 19.82 -19.32
CA GLY A 445 -57.04 20.93 -19.39
C GLY A 445 -57.75 20.99 -20.74
N GLN A 446 -57.01 20.70 -21.80
CA GLN A 446 -57.54 20.60 -23.16
C GLN A 446 -57.94 19.18 -23.56
N GLN A 447 -57.55 18.16 -22.78
CA GLN A 447 -57.75 16.74 -23.09
C GLN A 447 -57.09 16.35 -24.40
N HIS A 448 -55.83 16.76 -24.54
CA HIS A 448 -55.04 16.54 -25.76
C HIS A 448 -53.62 16.15 -25.40
N ILE A 449 -53.00 15.31 -26.19
CA ILE A 449 -51.59 14.95 -26.07
C ILE A 449 -50.83 15.41 -27.32
N TYR A 450 -49.58 15.81 -27.11
CA TYR A 450 -48.60 16.17 -28.12
C TYR A 450 -47.37 15.34 -27.94
N VAL A 451 -46.79 14.83 -29.02
CA VAL A 451 -45.56 14.01 -28.96
C VAL A 451 -44.50 14.69 -29.80
N TYR A 452 -43.40 15.04 -29.11
CA TYR A 452 -42.23 15.65 -29.74
C TYR A 452 -41.10 14.62 -29.84
N VAL A 453 -40.38 14.64 -30.94
CA VAL A 453 -39.16 13.87 -31.17
C VAL A 453 -38.14 14.85 -31.76
N ASP A 454 -37.00 15.01 -31.13
CA ASP A 454 -35.95 15.96 -31.52
C ASP A 454 -36.49 17.40 -31.75
N GLY A 455 -37.42 17.83 -30.90
CA GLY A 455 -38.06 19.14 -30.97
C GLY A 455 -39.17 19.28 -32.03
N GLU A 456 -39.42 18.27 -32.84
CA GLU A 456 -40.45 18.29 -33.90
C GLU A 456 -41.75 17.61 -33.42
N LEU A 457 -42.88 18.26 -33.58
CA LEU A 457 -44.18 17.66 -33.29
C LEU A 457 -44.49 16.56 -34.32
N VAL A 458 -44.36 15.30 -33.89
CA VAL A 458 -44.59 14.13 -34.78
C VAL A 458 -45.98 13.54 -34.67
N MET A 459 -46.67 13.81 -33.56
CA MET A 459 -48.02 13.30 -33.30
C MET A 459 -48.78 14.22 -32.36
N ASP A 460 -50.08 14.35 -32.57
CA ASP A 460 -51.02 14.90 -31.59
C ASP A 460 -52.34 14.10 -31.62
N SER A 461 -53.10 14.12 -30.53
CA SER A 461 -54.39 13.43 -30.46
C SER A 461 -55.21 13.91 -29.28
N ASP A 462 -56.53 13.98 -29.51
CA ASP A 462 -57.49 14.05 -28.42
C ASP A 462 -57.38 12.80 -27.52
N CYS A 463 -57.54 12.98 -26.21
CA CYS A 463 -57.52 11.92 -25.21
C CYS A 463 -58.71 12.03 -24.24
N VAL A 464 -58.86 11.04 -23.37
CA VAL A 464 -59.71 11.14 -22.17
C VAL A 464 -58.91 10.67 -20.98
N SER A 465 -58.57 11.62 -20.09
CA SER A 465 -57.83 11.36 -18.86
C SER A 465 -58.72 10.87 -17.71
N GLY A 466 -58.15 10.70 -16.54
CA GLY A 466 -58.84 10.31 -15.32
C GLY A 466 -60.02 11.23 -14.96
N GLY A 467 -61.12 10.64 -14.47
CA GLY A 467 -62.37 11.33 -14.24
C GLY A 467 -62.38 12.21 -12.99
N ILE A 468 -62.87 13.44 -13.13
CA ILE A 468 -63.07 14.34 -11.99
C ILE A 468 -64.23 13.87 -11.09
N SER A 469 -65.33 13.43 -11.72
CA SER A 469 -66.57 13.05 -10.97
C SER A 469 -66.37 11.80 -10.08
N ASN A 470 -65.47 10.91 -10.46
CA ASN A 470 -65.13 9.70 -9.69
C ASN A 470 -63.84 9.83 -8.90
N ASN A 471 -63.33 11.05 -8.78
CA ASN A 471 -62.11 11.37 -8.06
C ASN A 471 -60.83 10.60 -8.51
N CYS A 472 -60.81 10.22 -9.79
CA CYS A 472 -59.71 9.49 -10.41
C CYS A 472 -58.90 10.37 -11.37
N LYS A 473 -58.71 11.64 -11.03
CA LYS A 473 -57.96 12.61 -11.83
C LYS A 473 -56.53 12.12 -12.07
N THR A 474 -56.09 12.07 -13.32
CA THR A 474 -54.68 11.78 -13.63
C THR A 474 -53.78 12.82 -12.97
N PRO A 475 -52.78 12.46 -12.17
CA PRO A 475 -51.91 13.44 -11.55
C PRO A 475 -51.10 14.25 -12.56
N GLY A 476 -50.93 15.56 -12.29
CA GLY A 476 -49.93 16.38 -13.00
C GLY A 476 -48.53 16.10 -12.48
N GLY A 477 -47.52 16.40 -13.29
CA GLY A 477 -46.13 16.19 -12.96
C GLY A 477 -45.31 15.74 -14.18
N VAL A 478 -44.09 15.27 -13.91
CA VAL A 478 -43.21 14.65 -14.91
C VAL A 478 -42.98 13.19 -14.55
N TYR A 479 -43.11 12.32 -15.50
CA TYR A 479 -43.01 10.86 -15.41
C TYR A 479 -42.21 10.31 -16.56
N THR A 480 -41.98 8.98 -16.62
CA THR A 480 -41.41 8.28 -17.78
C THR A 480 -42.31 7.14 -18.25
N ILE A 481 -42.22 6.82 -19.52
CA ILE A 481 -42.74 5.53 -20.01
C ILE A 481 -41.93 4.42 -19.33
N LEU A 482 -42.61 3.54 -18.60
CA LEU A 482 -41.95 2.44 -17.87
C LEU A 482 -41.65 1.25 -18.81
N TYR A 483 -42.58 0.94 -19.69
CA TYR A 483 -42.44 -0.06 -20.76
C TYR A 483 -43.59 0.09 -21.79
N ALA A 484 -43.50 -0.62 -22.90
CA ALA A 484 -44.57 -0.72 -23.87
C ALA A 484 -44.93 -2.20 -24.11
N LYS A 485 -46.23 -2.53 -24.07
CA LYS A 485 -46.74 -3.90 -24.23
C LYS A 485 -47.93 -4.00 -25.19
N THR A 486 -47.90 -5.01 -26.04
CA THR A 486 -48.99 -5.33 -26.98
C THR A 486 -49.12 -6.84 -27.19
N PRO A 487 -50.32 -7.47 -27.08
CA PRO A 487 -51.51 -6.95 -26.40
C PRO A 487 -51.33 -6.95 -24.86
N ALA A 488 -52.22 -6.24 -24.15
CA ALA A 488 -52.25 -6.25 -22.69
C ALA A 488 -53.71 -6.40 -22.19
N VAL A 489 -53.86 -6.77 -20.93
CA VAL A 489 -55.12 -6.78 -20.21
C VAL A 489 -54.96 -5.88 -19.00
N LEU A 490 -55.81 -4.87 -18.88
CA LEU A 490 -55.86 -3.98 -17.75
C LEU A 490 -56.81 -4.58 -16.72
N ILE A 491 -56.28 -4.83 -15.50
CA ILE A 491 -57.03 -5.44 -14.41
C ILE A 491 -57.18 -4.40 -13.31
N GLY A 492 -58.38 -4.16 -12.86
CA GLY A 492 -58.73 -3.36 -11.72
C GLY A 492 -59.66 -4.13 -10.80
N ASP A 493 -60.08 -3.56 -9.68
CA ASP A 493 -60.88 -4.23 -8.64
C ASP A 493 -62.17 -4.83 -9.18
N ASP A 494 -62.78 -4.20 -10.20
CA ASP A 494 -64.09 -4.55 -10.74
C ASP A 494 -64.10 -4.66 -12.28
N TYR A 495 -62.94 -4.64 -12.97
CA TYR A 495 -62.85 -4.77 -14.40
C TYR A 495 -61.63 -5.57 -14.87
N GLU A 496 -61.80 -6.21 -16.01
CA GLU A 496 -60.75 -6.85 -16.81
C GLU A 496 -60.97 -6.40 -18.26
N THR A 497 -60.07 -5.54 -18.75
CA THR A 497 -60.25 -4.89 -20.06
C THR A 497 -59.07 -5.18 -20.97
N PRO A 498 -59.28 -5.94 -22.07
CA PRO A 498 -58.22 -6.15 -23.04
C PRO A 498 -58.00 -4.88 -23.85
N VAL A 499 -56.74 -4.51 -24.04
CA VAL A 499 -56.26 -3.40 -24.85
C VAL A 499 -55.22 -3.91 -25.85
N LYS A 500 -55.05 -3.23 -26.97
CA LYS A 500 -54.01 -3.61 -27.91
C LYS A 500 -52.66 -3.02 -27.53
N TYR A 501 -52.64 -1.81 -27.03
CA TYR A 501 -51.43 -1.05 -26.72
C TYR A 501 -51.50 -0.55 -25.30
N TRP A 502 -50.44 -0.82 -24.52
CA TRP A 502 -50.33 -0.39 -23.14
C TRP A 502 -48.95 0.22 -22.89
N MET A 503 -48.90 1.43 -22.37
CA MET A 503 -47.68 2.18 -22.08
C MET A 503 -47.87 2.87 -20.74
N PRO A 504 -47.52 2.20 -19.61
CA PRO A 504 -47.62 2.78 -18.27
C PRO A 504 -46.55 3.84 -18.05
N PHE A 505 -46.89 4.91 -17.27
CA PHE A 505 -45.96 5.96 -16.88
C PHE A 505 -46.06 6.36 -15.38
N ILE A 506 -47.08 5.87 -14.67
CA ILE A 506 -47.14 5.96 -13.18
C ILE A 506 -47.42 4.55 -12.66
N GLY A 507 -46.34 3.83 -12.34
CA GLY A 507 -46.38 2.40 -11.98
C GLY A 507 -47.18 2.11 -10.73
N GLU A 508 -47.01 2.87 -9.68
CA GLU A 508 -47.68 2.69 -8.40
C GLU A 508 -49.19 2.83 -8.49
N LEU A 509 -49.66 3.69 -9.39
CA LEU A 509 -51.07 3.91 -9.62
C LEU A 509 -51.63 3.11 -10.80
N GLY A 510 -50.81 2.33 -11.51
CA GLY A 510 -51.23 1.60 -12.72
C GLY A 510 -51.74 2.52 -13.81
N ILE A 511 -51.24 3.74 -13.94
CA ILE A 511 -51.67 4.73 -14.92
C ILE A 511 -50.77 4.69 -16.15
N GLY A 512 -51.37 4.67 -17.33
CA GLY A 512 -50.65 4.66 -18.62
C GLY A 512 -51.55 5.08 -19.79
N PHE A 513 -50.93 5.14 -20.96
CA PHE A 513 -51.63 5.32 -22.21
C PHE A 513 -52.11 3.97 -22.75
N HIS A 514 -53.35 3.94 -23.27
CA HIS A 514 -53.88 2.75 -23.94
C HIS A 514 -55.02 3.11 -24.91
N ASP A 515 -55.28 2.22 -25.87
CA ASP A 515 -56.44 2.34 -26.73
C ASP A 515 -57.74 2.11 -25.96
N ALA A 516 -58.78 2.87 -26.28
CA ALA A 516 -60.10 2.75 -25.67
C ALA A 516 -61.16 2.61 -26.74
N THR A 517 -61.21 1.41 -27.36
CA THR A 517 -62.12 1.10 -28.51
C THR A 517 -63.58 1.13 -28.12
N TRP A 518 -63.92 1.12 -26.85
CA TRP A 518 -65.28 1.27 -26.31
C TRP A 518 -65.79 2.72 -26.29
N ARG A 519 -64.91 3.70 -26.57
CA ARG A 519 -65.27 5.12 -26.62
C ARG A 519 -65.54 5.55 -28.06
N GLY A 520 -66.66 6.29 -28.29
CA GLY A 520 -66.98 6.85 -29.56
C GLY A 520 -66.47 8.28 -29.80
N SER A 521 -65.94 8.94 -28.78
CA SER A 521 -65.41 10.30 -28.83
C SER A 521 -64.34 10.51 -27.78
N PHE A 522 -63.40 11.46 -28.02
CA PHE A 522 -62.30 11.84 -27.19
C PHE A 522 -62.23 13.37 -27.10
N GLY A 523 -61.49 13.89 -26.14
CA GLY A 523 -61.26 15.31 -25.94
C GLY A 523 -62.38 16.04 -25.20
N GLY A 524 -62.20 17.34 -25.02
CA GLY A 524 -63.19 18.26 -24.44
C GLY A 524 -63.51 17.94 -22.98
N ASP A 525 -64.80 18.10 -22.62
CA ASP A 525 -65.25 17.96 -21.22
C ASP A 525 -65.64 16.52 -20.83
N ILE A 526 -65.31 15.51 -21.61
CA ILE A 526 -65.68 14.11 -21.36
C ILE A 526 -65.11 13.64 -19.99
N TYR A 527 -63.88 13.98 -19.66
CA TYR A 527 -63.21 13.58 -18.42
C TYR A 527 -63.91 14.08 -17.16
N LYS A 528 -64.69 15.17 -17.25
CA LYS A 528 -65.38 15.74 -16.09
C LYS A 528 -66.46 14.81 -15.53
N ASN A 529 -67.16 14.07 -16.40
CA ASN A 529 -68.30 13.24 -16.04
C ASN A 529 -68.16 11.76 -16.45
N SER A 530 -67.28 11.43 -17.39
CA SER A 530 -67.09 10.09 -17.95
C SER A 530 -65.60 9.85 -18.26
N GLY A 531 -64.71 10.26 -17.33
CA GLY A 531 -63.28 10.02 -17.42
C GLY A 531 -62.91 8.55 -17.23
N SER A 532 -61.63 8.24 -17.25
CA SER A 532 -61.05 6.94 -16.91
C SER A 532 -60.87 6.82 -15.38
N HIS A 533 -60.30 5.69 -14.92
CA HIS A 533 -59.83 5.50 -13.54
C HIS A 533 -58.41 6.05 -13.29
N GLY A 534 -57.93 6.91 -14.16
CA GLY A 534 -56.61 7.53 -14.07
C GLY A 534 -55.83 7.46 -15.39
N CYS A 535 -55.99 6.38 -16.16
CA CYS A 535 -55.30 6.17 -17.42
C CYS A 535 -55.67 7.20 -18.49
N VAL A 536 -54.82 7.43 -19.46
CA VAL A 536 -55.03 8.28 -20.61
C VAL A 536 -55.52 7.43 -21.79
N ASN A 537 -56.83 7.49 -22.01
CA ASN A 537 -57.53 6.78 -23.07
C ASN A 537 -57.30 7.45 -24.42
N LEU A 538 -56.90 6.71 -25.44
CA LEU A 538 -56.62 7.19 -26.78
C LEU A 538 -57.51 6.49 -27.82
N PRO A 539 -57.77 7.15 -28.95
CA PRO A 539 -58.23 6.45 -30.16
C PRO A 539 -57.25 5.33 -30.54
N LEU A 540 -57.78 4.20 -31.07
CA LEU A 540 -56.90 3.06 -31.41
C LEU A 540 -55.73 3.44 -32.33
N SER A 541 -55.96 4.27 -33.32
CA SER A 541 -54.93 4.73 -34.26
C SER A 541 -53.89 5.64 -33.60
N ALA A 542 -54.32 6.40 -32.61
CA ALA A 542 -53.39 7.24 -31.83
C ALA A 542 -52.55 6.38 -30.88
N ALA A 543 -53.17 5.42 -30.19
CA ALA A 543 -52.45 4.49 -29.34
C ALA A 543 -51.42 3.65 -30.12
N GLU A 544 -51.78 3.19 -31.34
CA GLU A 544 -50.86 2.49 -32.25
C GLU A 544 -49.69 3.37 -32.66
N LYS A 545 -49.94 4.63 -33.01
CA LYS A 545 -48.91 5.56 -33.42
C LYS A 545 -47.97 5.89 -32.25
N LEU A 546 -48.55 6.16 -31.07
CA LEU A 546 -47.78 6.42 -29.86
C LEU A 546 -46.91 5.21 -29.47
N PHE A 547 -47.47 4.00 -29.52
CA PHE A 547 -46.74 2.76 -29.22
C PHE A 547 -45.51 2.54 -30.10
N ASN A 548 -45.56 2.98 -31.35
CA ASN A 548 -44.42 2.87 -32.27
C ASN A 548 -43.36 3.98 -32.08
N ILE A 549 -43.66 5.03 -31.30
CA ILE A 549 -42.77 6.14 -31.01
C ILE A 549 -42.19 6.01 -29.60
N ALA A 550 -43.04 5.65 -28.63
CA ALA A 550 -42.69 5.59 -27.22
C ALA A 550 -41.65 4.50 -26.94
N TYR A 551 -40.69 4.81 -26.09
CA TYR A 551 -39.68 3.90 -25.58
C TYR A 551 -39.58 4.04 -24.05
N GLU A 552 -39.02 3.06 -23.40
CA GLU A 552 -38.76 3.07 -21.95
C GLU A 552 -37.86 4.24 -21.58
N GLY A 553 -38.21 5.03 -20.55
CA GLY A 553 -37.48 6.24 -20.15
C GLY A 553 -37.94 7.51 -20.89
N MET A 554 -38.78 7.45 -21.92
CA MET A 554 -39.31 8.65 -22.61
C MET A 554 -40.10 9.52 -21.63
N PRO A 555 -39.78 10.82 -21.49
CA PRO A 555 -40.48 11.72 -20.57
C PRO A 555 -41.96 11.89 -20.90
N VAL A 556 -42.79 11.98 -19.85
CA VAL A 556 -44.22 12.27 -19.95
C VAL A 556 -44.54 13.46 -19.05
N VAL A 557 -44.86 14.58 -19.66
CA VAL A 557 -45.19 15.85 -18.98
C VAL A 557 -46.68 16.01 -18.90
N CYS A 558 -47.24 16.07 -17.71
CA CYS A 558 -48.69 16.15 -17.44
C CYS A 558 -49.06 17.43 -16.72
N TYR A 559 -50.06 18.17 -17.23
CA TYR A 559 -50.56 19.39 -16.60
C TYR A 559 -52.01 19.67 -16.95
N TYR A 560 -52.61 20.71 -16.31
CA TYR A 560 -54.00 21.12 -16.50
C TYR A 560 -54.14 22.58 -16.89
#